data_d24f92fbc85886e117ad6b5da5833d65
#
_entry.id   d24f92fbc85886e117ad6b5da5833d65
#
_cell.length_a   1.000
_cell.length_b   1.000
_cell.length_c   1.000
_cell.angle_alpha   90.00
_cell.angle_beta   90.00
_cell.angle_gamma   90.00
#
_symmetry.space_group_name_H-M   'P 1'
#
loop_
_entity.id
_entity.type
_entity.pdbx_description
1 polymer ?
#
loop_
_entity_poly.entity_id
_entity_poly.type
_entity_poly.pdbx_seq_one_letter_code
_entity_poly.pdbx_strand_id
1 'polypeptide(L)'
;EEYGSHDKTFEIPWYGVVRVVAASGETLMEHQVEKGDIWRMCQTKDLPIQDWVKLAVNRAKATGCPTIFWLDSARAHDANIIAKVNEYLTHHDTTGLDLQILCPVAAMRFTCQQIKAGNNVISVTGNVLRDYLTDLFPILELGTSSKMLSIVPLLAGGGLFETGAGGSAPKHVQQFLTEGHLRWDSLGEFLALAVALEDLGQKTNNPDALILAETLDKANGMYLDNAKSPSSKVHELDNRGSHFYLAMYWAQALAEQAKNPELQAKFAKLAQQLSEDEGTILAQLNGAQGQAVDIGGYYHPDREKAIRAMRPSGVFGNAIESLKYVTEFNLPDSDDTSNTRDRV
;
A
#
# COMPACT_ATOMS: atom_id res chain seq x y z
N GLU A 1 -6.61 -11.92 -7.80
CA GLU A 1 -5.96 -13.21 -7.99
C GLU A 1 -5.38 -13.73 -6.70
N GLU A 2 -6.15 -14.53 -6.01
CA GLU A 2 -5.69 -15.15 -4.76
C GLU A 2 -4.74 -16.32 -5.00
N TYR A 3 -4.74 -16.86 -6.20
CA TYR A 3 -4.03 -18.09 -6.47
C TYR A 3 -2.96 -17.88 -7.50
N GLY A 4 -1.76 -18.22 -7.09
CA GLY A 4 -0.56 -18.02 -7.87
C GLY A 4 -0.67 -18.56 -9.27
N SER A 5 -0.45 -17.69 -10.22
CA SER A 5 -0.28 -18.05 -11.62
C SER A 5 1.04 -18.74 -11.91
N HIS A 6 1.93 -18.82 -10.91
CA HIS A 6 3.30 -19.29 -11.10
C HIS A 6 3.41 -20.79 -11.34
N ASP A 7 2.50 -21.58 -10.80
CA ASP A 7 2.44 -23.02 -11.03
C ASP A 7 1.99 -23.41 -12.45
N LYS A 8 1.43 -22.47 -13.19
CA LYS A 8 1.03 -22.60 -14.60
C LYS A 8 1.86 -21.68 -15.50
N THR A 9 3.10 -21.40 -15.14
CA THR A 9 4.01 -20.55 -15.91
C THR A 9 5.17 -21.38 -16.43
N PHE A 10 5.39 -21.38 -17.74
CA PHE A 10 6.50 -22.10 -18.38
C PHE A 10 6.97 -21.41 -19.65
N GLU A 11 8.25 -21.59 -19.96
CA GLU A 11 8.85 -21.18 -21.21
C GLU A 11 8.51 -22.17 -22.30
N ILE A 12 8.15 -21.67 -23.48
CA ILE A 12 7.84 -22.46 -24.65
C ILE A 12 9.14 -22.89 -25.35
N PRO A 13 9.40 -24.22 -25.48
CA PRO A 13 10.65 -24.70 -26.04
C PRO A 13 10.73 -24.69 -27.57
N TRP A 14 9.58 -24.59 -28.27
CA TRP A 14 9.49 -24.57 -29.75
C TRP A 14 8.17 -23.95 -30.23
N TYR A 15 8.08 -23.70 -31.52
CA TYR A 15 6.86 -23.21 -32.17
C TYR A 15 5.73 -24.21 -32.08
N GLY A 16 4.51 -23.77 -31.82
CA GLY A 16 3.38 -24.66 -31.72
C GLY A 16 2.09 -24.01 -31.21
N VAL A 17 1.29 -24.81 -30.54
CA VAL A 17 0.01 -24.41 -30.00
C VAL A 17 -0.10 -24.89 -28.56
N VAL A 18 -0.40 -23.99 -27.65
CA VAL A 18 -0.79 -24.35 -26.28
C VAL A 18 -2.31 -24.42 -26.19
N ARG A 19 -2.83 -25.51 -25.64
CA ARG A 19 -4.27 -25.71 -25.42
C ARG A 19 -4.59 -25.94 -23.98
N VAL A 20 -5.69 -25.34 -23.52
CA VAL A 20 -6.33 -25.70 -22.27
C VAL A 20 -7.49 -26.63 -22.60
N VAL A 21 -7.40 -27.87 -22.13
CA VAL A 21 -8.36 -28.93 -22.44
C VAL A 21 -9.08 -29.37 -21.17
N ALA A 22 -10.39 -29.34 -21.18
CA ALA A 22 -11.23 -29.86 -20.09
C ALA A 22 -11.10 -31.40 -19.96
N ALA A 23 -11.51 -31.93 -18.79
CA ALA A 23 -11.54 -33.38 -18.56
C ALA A 23 -12.44 -34.13 -19.55
N SER A 24 -13.41 -33.44 -20.15
CA SER A 24 -14.28 -33.98 -21.23
C SER A 24 -13.56 -34.15 -22.58
N GLY A 25 -12.34 -33.60 -22.73
CA GLY A 25 -11.63 -33.52 -24.01
C GLY A 25 -11.94 -32.27 -24.83
N GLU A 26 -12.81 -31.39 -24.36
CA GLU A 26 -13.12 -30.10 -25.00
C GLU A 26 -11.96 -29.12 -24.87
N THR A 27 -11.58 -28.47 -25.97
CA THR A 27 -10.59 -27.39 -25.96
C THR A 27 -11.25 -26.07 -25.55
N LEU A 28 -10.92 -25.58 -24.36
CA LEU A 28 -11.47 -24.35 -23.80
C LEU A 28 -10.76 -23.09 -24.34
N MET A 29 -9.46 -23.18 -24.57
CA MET A 29 -8.62 -22.09 -25.08
C MET A 29 -7.51 -22.68 -25.95
N GLU A 30 -7.09 -21.91 -26.95
CA GLU A 30 -5.98 -22.25 -27.82
C GLU A 30 -5.18 -21.00 -28.17
N HIS A 31 -3.84 -21.08 -28.05
CA HIS A 31 -2.93 -19.99 -28.38
C HIS A 31 -1.80 -20.47 -29.27
N GLN A 32 -1.55 -19.77 -30.36
CA GLN A 32 -0.33 -19.94 -31.14
C GLN A 32 0.84 -19.38 -30.33
N VAL A 33 1.94 -20.11 -30.29
CA VAL A 33 3.11 -19.75 -29.47
C VAL A 33 4.39 -19.95 -30.26
N GLU A 34 5.42 -19.16 -29.90
CA GLU A 34 6.74 -19.21 -30.48
C GLU A 34 7.76 -19.70 -29.45
N LYS A 35 8.91 -20.16 -29.92
CA LYS A 35 10.02 -20.55 -29.05
C LYS A 35 10.49 -19.34 -28.24
N GLY A 36 10.57 -19.50 -26.93
CA GLY A 36 10.98 -18.46 -25.99
C GLY A 36 9.82 -17.66 -25.39
N ASP A 37 8.59 -17.87 -25.88
CA ASP A 37 7.41 -17.27 -25.25
C ASP A 37 7.27 -17.78 -23.82
N ILE A 38 6.74 -16.94 -22.93
CA ILE A 38 6.32 -17.32 -21.59
C ILE A 38 4.81 -17.46 -21.60
N TRP A 39 4.34 -18.69 -21.41
CA TRP A 39 2.92 -18.97 -21.28
C TRP A 39 2.54 -19.06 -19.81
N ARG A 40 1.46 -18.37 -19.43
CA ARG A 40 0.98 -18.31 -18.04
C ARG A 40 -0.53 -18.46 -18.01
N MET A 41 -1.03 -19.21 -17.03
CA MET A 41 -2.45 -19.31 -16.74
C MET A 41 -2.76 -18.94 -15.30
N CYS A 42 -3.77 -18.09 -15.12
CA CYS A 42 -4.29 -17.71 -13.81
C CYS A 42 -5.70 -18.27 -13.61
N GLN A 43 -6.04 -18.59 -12.37
CA GLN A 43 -7.39 -18.89 -11.98
C GLN A 43 -7.96 -17.74 -11.15
N THR A 44 -9.09 -17.19 -11.58
CA THR A 44 -9.82 -16.17 -10.82
C THR A 44 -11.15 -16.75 -10.35
N LYS A 45 -11.44 -16.67 -9.06
CA LYS A 45 -12.69 -17.14 -8.49
C LYS A 45 -13.76 -16.05 -8.50
N ASP A 46 -15.01 -16.47 -8.50
CA ASP A 46 -16.17 -15.59 -8.62
C ASP A 46 -16.33 -14.66 -7.39
N LEU A 47 -16.20 -15.19 -6.16
CA LEU A 47 -16.31 -14.40 -4.94
C LEU A 47 -15.28 -13.25 -4.86
N PRO A 48 -14.00 -13.43 -5.18
CA PRO A 48 -13.05 -12.33 -5.30
C PRO A 48 -13.44 -11.26 -6.32
N ILE A 49 -14.05 -11.65 -7.44
CA ILE A 49 -14.52 -10.67 -8.43
C ILE A 49 -15.67 -9.83 -7.86
N GLN A 50 -16.62 -10.46 -7.17
CA GLN A 50 -17.72 -9.74 -6.50
C GLN A 50 -17.19 -8.73 -5.48
N ASP A 51 -16.25 -9.14 -4.66
CA ASP A 51 -15.64 -8.27 -3.65
C ASP A 51 -14.82 -7.12 -4.28
N TRP A 52 -14.12 -7.40 -5.37
CA TRP A 52 -13.39 -6.41 -6.15
C TRP A 52 -14.32 -5.34 -6.76
N VAL A 53 -15.47 -5.73 -7.33
CA VAL A 53 -16.49 -4.80 -7.84
C VAL A 53 -17.08 -3.99 -6.69
N LYS A 54 -17.43 -4.63 -5.56
CA LYS A 54 -17.91 -3.96 -4.35
C LYS A 54 -16.90 -2.93 -3.84
N LEU A 55 -15.61 -3.26 -3.81
CA LEU A 55 -14.56 -2.33 -3.41
C LEU A 55 -14.51 -1.11 -4.32
N ALA A 56 -14.59 -1.31 -5.65
CA ALA A 56 -14.60 -0.22 -6.61
C ALA A 56 -15.80 0.73 -6.37
N VAL A 57 -17.00 0.19 -6.18
CA VAL A 57 -18.20 0.98 -5.88
C VAL A 57 -18.06 1.74 -4.55
N ASN A 58 -17.56 1.09 -3.51
CA ASN A 58 -17.37 1.72 -2.22
C ASN A 58 -16.37 2.87 -2.29
N ARG A 59 -15.26 2.69 -3.01
CA ARG A 59 -14.26 3.75 -3.20
C ARG A 59 -14.82 4.91 -4.03
N ALA A 60 -15.59 4.62 -5.08
CA ALA A 60 -16.28 5.64 -5.87
C ALA A 60 -17.23 6.47 -5.01
N LYS A 61 -18.03 5.82 -4.14
CA LYS A 61 -18.94 6.50 -3.20
C LYS A 61 -18.21 7.38 -2.20
N ALA A 62 -17.14 6.86 -1.62
CA ALA A 62 -16.38 7.55 -0.58
C ALA A 62 -15.65 8.79 -1.11
N THR A 63 -15.21 8.78 -2.35
CA THR A 63 -14.35 9.82 -2.93
C THR A 63 -15.05 10.72 -3.94
N GLY A 64 -16.13 10.26 -4.57
CA GLY A 64 -16.76 10.94 -5.70
C GLY A 64 -15.90 10.98 -6.97
N CYS A 65 -14.77 10.26 -7.00
CA CYS A 65 -13.85 10.28 -8.13
C CYS A 65 -14.33 9.39 -9.29
N PRO A 66 -14.01 9.73 -10.55
CA PRO A 66 -14.15 8.82 -11.68
C PRO A 66 -13.43 7.50 -11.38
N THR A 67 -14.10 6.38 -11.61
CA THR A 67 -13.60 5.04 -11.27
C THR A 67 -13.59 4.19 -12.52
N ILE A 68 -12.41 3.76 -12.94
CA ILE A 68 -12.17 3.15 -14.23
C ILE A 68 -11.76 1.70 -14.07
N PHE A 69 -12.53 0.76 -14.59
CA PHE A 69 -12.14 -0.64 -14.78
C PHE A 69 -11.28 -0.73 -16.05
N TRP A 70 -10.04 -1.17 -15.89
CA TRP A 70 -9.10 -1.30 -16.99
C TRP A 70 -9.21 -2.69 -17.60
N LEU A 71 -10.11 -2.85 -18.57
CA LEU A 71 -10.42 -4.14 -19.17
C LEU A 71 -10.53 -4.00 -20.68
N ASP A 72 -9.88 -4.89 -21.41
CA ASP A 72 -9.88 -4.95 -22.87
C ASP A 72 -10.82 -6.04 -23.37
N SER A 73 -11.91 -5.67 -24.02
CA SER A 73 -12.87 -6.62 -24.58
C SER A 73 -12.29 -7.55 -25.67
N ALA A 74 -11.17 -7.18 -26.27
CA ALA A 74 -10.48 -8.03 -27.25
C ALA A 74 -9.62 -9.12 -26.58
N ARG A 75 -9.38 -9.02 -25.29
CA ARG A 75 -8.65 -10.02 -24.51
C ARG A 75 -9.63 -10.99 -23.85
N ALA A 76 -9.51 -12.29 -24.13
CA ALA A 76 -10.48 -13.29 -23.68
C ALA A 76 -10.74 -13.29 -22.15
N HIS A 77 -9.68 -13.15 -21.35
CA HIS A 77 -9.83 -13.04 -19.89
C HIS A 77 -10.64 -11.80 -19.51
N ASP A 78 -10.28 -10.64 -20.04
CA ASP A 78 -10.94 -9.38 -19.71
C ASP A 78 -12.40 -9.35 -20.20
N ALA A 79 -12.70 -9.98 -21.34
CA ALA A 79 -14.06 -10.11 -21.83
C ALA A 79 -14.96 -10.86 -20.82
N ASN A 80 -14.44 -11.92 -20.20
CA ASN A 80 -15.15 -12.63 -19.13
C ASN A 80 -15.31 -11.76 -17.88
N ILE A 81 -14.26 -11.01 -17.49
CA ILE A 81 -14.35 -10.11 -16.36
C ILE A 81 -15.32 -8.96 -16.61
N ILE A 82 -15.37 -8.40 -17.83
CA ILE A 82 -16.36 -7.37 -18.21
C ILE A 82 -17.80 -7.88 -18.01
N ALA A 83 -18.08 -9.14 -18.42
CA ALA A 83 -19.40 -9.74 -18.21
C ALA A 83 -19.73 -9.81 -16.71
N LYS A 84 -18.78 -10.24 -15.88
CA LYS A 84 -18.92 -10.30 -14.42
C LYS A 84 -19.09 -8.94 -13.78
N VAL A 85 -18.30 -7.95 -14.18
CA VAL A 85 -18.43 -6.57 -13.70
C VAL A 85 -19.82 -6.02 -13.98
N ASN A 86 -20.30 -6.17 -15.22
CA ASN A 86 -21.64 -5.73 -15.60
C ASN A 86 -22.75 -6.42 -14.79
N GLU A 87 -22.60 -7.72 -14.51
CA GLU A 87 -23.51 -8.47 -13.65
C GLU A 87 -23.50 -7.91 -12.23
N TYR A 88 -22.32 -7.80 -11.61
CA TYR A 88 -22.21 -7.44 -10.19
C TYR A 88 -22.46 -5.98 -9.89
N LEU A 89 -22.21 -5.06 -10.82
CA LEU A 89 -22.63 -3.67 -10.67
C LEU A 89 -24.13 -3.51 -10.44
N THR A 90 -24.95 -4.45 -10.99
CA THR A 90 -26.40 -4.43 -10.75
C THR A 90 -26.80 -4.72 -9.30
N HIS A 91 -25.89 -5.31 -8.51
CA HIS A 91 -26.12 -5.60 -7.09
C HIS A 91 -25.82 -4.40 -6.18
N HIS A 92 -25.40 -3.30 -6.75
CA HIS A 92 -25.01 -2.10 -6.00
C HIS A 92 -25.79 -0.88 -6.50
N ASP A 93 -26.10 0.03 -5.58
CA ASP A 93 -26.58 1.36 -5.99
C ASP A 93 -25.38 2.16 -6.54
N THR A 94 -25.41 2.41 -7.83
CA THR A 94 -24.39 3.16 -8.58
C THR A 94 -24.87 4.54 -9.00
N THR A 95 -26.00 5.00 -8.47
CA THR A 95 -26.61 6.29 -8.81
C THR A 95 -25.64 7.43 -8.53
N GLY A 96 -25.38 8.24 -9.55
CA GLY A 96 -24.48 9.40 -9.45
C GLY A 96 -22.98 9.08 -9.43
N LEU A 97 -22.58 7.82 -9.62
CA LEU A 97 -21.17 7.43 -9.71
C LEU A 97 -20.71 7.44 -11.18
N ASP A 98 -19.51 7.96 -11.43
CA ASP A 98 -18.82 7.85 -12.71
C ASP A 98 -17.99 6.57 -12.76
N LEU A 99 -18.63 5.49 -13.22
CA LEU A 99 -18.01 4.15 -13.37
C LEU A 99 -17.85 3.84 -14.86
N GLN A 100 -16.63 3.58 -15.30
CA GLN A 100 -16.32 3.31 -16.70
C GLN A 100 -15.53 2.02 -16.86
N ILE A 101 -15.73 1.32 -17.98
CA ILE A 101 -14.90 0.20 -18.41
C ILE A 101 -14.17 0.66 -19.67
N LEU A 102 -12.85 0.75 -19.58
CA LEU A 102 -12.01 1.24 -20.68
C LEU A 102 -10.84 0.28 -20.94
N CYS A 103 -10.49 0.08 -22.21
CA CYS A 103 -9.26 -0.64 -22.52
C CYS A 103 -8.04 0.15 -22.01
N PRO A 104 -6.89 -0.53 -21.74
CA PRO A 104 -5.74 0.10 -21.08
C PRO A 104 -5.26 1.41 -21.71
N VAL A 105 -5.26 1.51 -23.04
CA VAL A 105 -4.83 2.73 -23.75
C VAL A 105 -5.81 3.88 -23.49
N ALA A 106 -7.10 3.62 -23.58
CA ALA A 106 -8.13 4.65 -23.33
C ALA A 106 -8.16 5.05 -21.84
N ALA A 107 -8.07 4.07 -20.94
CA ALA A 107 -8.00 4.29 -19.50
C ALA A 107 -6.80 5.16 -19.10
N MET A 108 -5.61 4.89 -19.65
CA MET A 108 -4.40 5.68 -19.41
C MET A 108 -4.57 7.12 -19.91
N ARG A 109 -5.08 7.30 -21.12
CA ARG A 109 -5.31 8.64 -21.68
C ARG A 109 -6.29 9.44 -20.82
N PHE A 110 -7.39 8.82 -20.43
CA PHE A 110 -8.38 9.44 -19.54
C PHE A 110 -7.73 9.83 -18.20
N THR A 111 -7.03 8.90 -17.56
CA THR A 111 -6.37 9.13 -16.28
C THR A 111 -5.36 10.28 -16.36
N CYS A 112 -4.52 10.32 -17.39
CA CYS A 112 -3.56 11.40 -17.59
C CYS A 112 -4.25 12.77 -17.81
N GLN A 113 -5.38 12.80 -18.52
CA GLN A 113 -6.17 14.03 -18.72
C GLN A 113 -6.75 14.54 -17.40
N GLN A 114 -7.30 13.64 -16.58
CA GLN A 114 -7.85 14.01 -15.27
C GLN A 114 -6.75 14.52 -14.33
N ILE A 115 -5.63 13.83 -14.23
CA ILE A 115 -4.50 14.25 -13.39
C ILE A 115 -3.94 15.61 -13.86
N LYS A 116 -3.85 15.84 -15.17
CA LYS A 116 -3.41 17.13 -15.72
C LYS A 116 -4.39 18.26 -15.39
N ALA A 117 -5.67 17.95 -15.23
CA ALA A 117 -6.70 18.90 -14.80
C ALA A 117 -6.75 19.07 -13.26
N GLY A 118 -5.89 18.39 -12.50
CA GLY A 118 -5.88 18.44 -11.03
C GLY A 118 -6.89 17.50 -10.35
N ASN A 119 -7.51 16.58 -11.10
CA ASN A 119 -8.52 15.67 -10.58
C ASN A 119 -7.92 14.31 -10.21
N ASN A 120 -8.45 13.69 -9.17
CA ASN A 120 -8.13 12.32 -8.82
C ASN A 120 -8.93 11.31 -9.67
N VAL A 121 -8.39 10.11 -9.84
CA VAL A 121 -9.03 8.99 -10.54
C VAL A 121 -8.78 7.71 -9.77
N ILE A 122 -9.79 6.85 -9.69
CA ILE A 122 -9.63 5.50 -9.17
C ILE A 122 -9.41 4.55 -10.34
N SER A 123 -8.27 3.87 -10.35
CA SER A 123 -7.96 2.82 -11.31
C SER A 123 -8.27 1.46 -10.71
N VAL A 124 -9.28 0.80 -11.26
CA VAL A 124 -9.67 -0.55 -10.85
C VAL A 124 -8.99 -1.53 -11.81
N THR A 125 -7.92 -2.16 -11.34
CA THR A 125 -7.04 -2.95 -12.19
C THR A 125 -6.88 -4.37 -11.65
N GLY A 126 -6.56 -5.28 -12.55
CA GLY A 126 -6.12 -6.61 -12.20
C GLY A 126 -4.60 -6.71 -12.09
N ASN A 127 -4.11 -7.91 -11.75
CA ASN A 127 -2.67 -8.16 -11.56
C ASN A 127 -1.81 -7.87 -12.79
N VAL A 128 -2.34 -8.12 -13.99
CA VAL A 128 -1.57 -7.86 -15.22
C VAL A 128 -1.16 -6.41 -15.33
N LEU A 129 -2.07 -5.48 -15.07
CA LEU A 129 -1.72 -4.07 -15.12
C LEU A 129 -0.83 -3.66 -13.94
N ARG A 130 -1.04 -4.24 -12.76
CA ARG A 130 -0.16 -4.05 -11.61
C ARG A 130 1.27 -4.50 -11.93
N ASP A 131 1.43 -5.69 -12.47
CA ASP A 131 2.73 -6.23 -12.88
C ASP A 131 3.38 -5.34 -13.96
N TYR A 132 2.60 -4.89 -14.93
CA TYR A 132 3.06 -4.00 -15.98
C TYR A 132 3.56 -2.66 -15.42
N LEU A 133 2.80 -2.04 -14.55
CA LEU A 133 3.17 -0.78 -13.90
C LEU A 133 4.37 -0.96 -12.97
N THR A 134 4.45 -2.08 -12.25
CA THR A 134 5.55 -2.37 -11.34
C THR A 134 6.84 -2.66 -12.10
N ASP A 135 6.77 -3.37 -13.23
CA ASP A 135 7.94 -3.74 -14.02
C ASP A 135 8.47 -2.58 -14.86
N LEU A 136 7.61 -1.73 -15.39
CA LEU A 136 8.02 -0.61 -16.24
C LEU A 136 8.50 0.62 -15.45
N PHE A 137 7.89 0.91 -14.33
CA PHE A 137 8.19 2.11 -13.55
C PHE A 137 9.46 2.06 -12.68
N PRO A 138 10.04 0.92 -12.30
CA PRO A 138 11.35 0.90 -11.64
C PRO A 138 12.46 1.57 -12.46
N ILE A 139 12.33 1.61 -13.78
CA ILE A 139 13.26 2.29 -14.66
C ILE A 139 13.20 3.81 -14.53
N LEU A 140 12.07 4.36 -14.09
CA LEU A 140 11.87 5.79 -13.92
C LEU A 140 12.33 6.31 -12.53
N GLU A 141 12.94 5.46 -11.74
CA GLU A 141 13.56 5.80 -10.45
C GLU A 141 12.64 6.59 -9.53
N LEU A 142 11.49 6.06 -9.24
CA LEU A 142 10.63 6.94 -8.55
C LEU A 142 9.95 6.28 -7.43
N GLY A 143 9.95 6.77 -6.38
CA GLY A 143 8.90 6.50 -5.41
C GLY A 143 7.47 6.39 -6.02
N THR A 144 7.34 6.12 -7.32
CA THR A 144 6.04 5.86 -7.96
C THR A 144 5.46 4.54 -7.54
N SER A 145 6.28 3.52 -7.31
CA SER A 145 5.79 2.26 -6.76
C SER A 145 5.32 2.41 -5.32
N SER A 146 5.92 3.32 -4.54
CA SER A 146 5.46 3.62 -3.18
C SER A 146 4.16 4.44 -3.13
N LYS A 147 3.74 5.02 -4.25
CA LYS A 147 2.45 5.71 -4.38
C LYS A 147 1.33 4.81 -4.90
N MET A 148 1.63 3.57 -5.22
CA MET A 148 0.65 2.57 -5.64
C MET A 148 0.25 1.72 -4.45
N LEU A 149 -1.05 1.64 -4.20
CA LEU A 149 -1.64 0.81 -3.18
C LEU A 149 -2.47 -0.29 -3.82
N SER A 150 -2.07 -1.54 -3.60
CA SER A 150 -2.91 -2.71 -3.88
C SER A 150 -3.73 -3.05 -2.64
N ILE A 151 -5.03 -3.03 -2.79
CA ILE A 151 -5.97 -3.43 -1.73
C ILE A 151 -6.56 -4.77 -2.13
N VAL A 152 -6.27 -5.80 -1.32
CA VAL A 152 -6.77 -7.16 -1.52
C VAL A 152 -7.53 -7.59 -0.27
N PRO A 153 -8.85 -7.40 -0.21
CA PRO A 153 -9.66 -7.91 0.89
C PRO A 153 -9.58 -9.44 0.95
N LEU A 154 -9.44 -9.98 2.13
CA LEU A 154 -9.47 -11.41 2.36
C LEU A 154 -10.90 -11.88 2.61
N LEU A 155 -11.34 -12.94 1.93
CA LEU A 155 -12.71 -13.45 2.05
C LEU A 155 -13.06 -13.92 3.47
N ALA A 156 -12.07 -14.41 4.22
CA ALA A 156 -12.23 -14.82 5.61
C ALA A 156 -12.17 -13.65 6.61
N GLY A 157 -12.09 -12.42 6.13
CA GLY A 157 -11.91 -11.21 6.94
C GLY A 157 -10.48 -10.69 6.92
N GLY A 158 -10.31 -9.42 7.26
CA GLY A 158 -9.05 -8.70 7.10
C GLY A 158 -8.80 -8.23 5.68
N GLY A 159 -7.59 -7.80 5.42
CA GLY A 159 -7.15 -7.33 4.11
C GLY A 159 -5.64 -7.46 3.97
N LEU A 160 -5.18 -7.64 2.76
CA LEU A 160 -3.78 -7.49 2.38
C LEU A 160 -3.65 -6.15 1.66
N PHE A 161 -2.84 -5.27 2.23
CA PHE A 161 -2.58 -3.95 1.68
C PHE A 161 -1.12 -3.92 1.27
N GLU A 162 -0.89 -3.95 -0.04
CA GLU A 162 0.45 -4.01 -0.60
C GLU A 162 0.81 -2.71 -1.29
N THR A 163 2.08 -2.36 -1.20
CA THR A 163 2.66 -1.30 -2.00
C THR A 163 3.55 -1.91 -3.06
N GLY A 164 3.62 -1.27 -4.23
CA GLY A 164 4.44 -1.75 -5.34
C GLY A 164 5.94 -1.50 -5.14
N ALA A 165 6.47 -1.64 -3.94
CA ALA A 165 7.87 -1.42 -3.64
C ALA A 165 8.73 -2.50 -4.31
N GLY A 166 9.43 -2.12 -5.33
CA GLY A 166 10.16 -3.05 -6.19
C GLY A 166 11.67 -3.02 -6.05
N GLY A 167 12.37 -3.54 -7.03
CA GLY A 167 13.77 -3.91 -7.13
C GLY A 167 14.88 -2.92 -6.78
N SER A 168 14.59 -1.74 -6.26
CA SER A 168 15.57 -0.78 -5.76
C SER A 168 15.99 -0.99 -4.30
N ALA A 169 15.29 -1.85 -3.55
CA ALA A 169 15.56 -2.10 -2.14
C ALA A 169 17.04 -2.45 -1.80
N PRO A 170 17.73 -3.32 -2.55
CA PRO A 170 19.14 -3.62 -2.29
C PRO A 170 20.04 -2.38 -2.35
N LYS A 171 19.81 -1.45 -3.28
CA LYS A 171 20.58 -0.21 -3.39
C LYS A 171 20.27 0.76 -2.23
N HIS A 172 19.04 0.81 -1.78
CA HIS A 172 18.67 1.60 -0.62
C HIS A 172 19.36 1.10 0.65
N VAL A 173 19.39 -0.20 0.87
CA VAL A 173 20.11 -0.81 2.00
C VAL A 173 21.61 -0.56 1.87
N GLN A 174 22.19 -0.71 0.69
CA GLN A 174 23.61 -0.42 0.46
C GLN A 174 23.95 1.03 0.81
N GLN A 175 23.16 1.99 0.34
CA GLN A 175 23.36 3.41 0.66
C GLN A 175 23.23 3.67 2.17
N PHE A 176 22.26 3.06 2.83
CA PHE A 176 22.11 3.18 4.27
C PHE A 176 23.35 2.67 5.02
N LEU A 177 23.88 1.50 4.64
CA LEU A 177 25.05 0.92 5.28
C LEU A 177 26.34 1.71 5.02
N THR A 178 26.50 2.31 3.84
CA THR A 178 27.72 3.03 3.46
C THR A 178 27.73 4.49 3.84
N GLU A 179 26.57 5.14 3.84
CA GLU A 179 26.43 6.59 3.99
C GLU A 179 25.44 6.99 5.12
N GLY A 180 24.88 6.04 5.84
CA GLY A 180 23.89 6.32 6.88
C GLY A 180 22.62 7.03 6.37
N HIS A 181 22.37 7.02 5.07
CA HIS A 181 21.24 7.70 4.41
C HIS A 181 20.25 6.68 3.85
N LEU A 182 18.99 6.75 4.30
CA LEU A 182 17.92 5.84 3.86
C LEU A 182 16.94 6.59 2.95
N ARG A 183 17.10 6.42 1.63
CA ARG A 183 16.22 7.06 0.62
C ARG A 183 14.92 6.31 0.35
N TRP A 184 14.57 5.31 1.12
CA TRP A 184 13.31 4.59 0.99
C TRP A 184 12.12 5.49 1.27
N ASP A 185 11.13 5.55 0.36
CA ASP A 185 9.89 6.27 0.58
C ASP A 185 8.81 5.32 1.11
N SER A 186 8.42 5.53 2.35
CA SER A 186 7.38 4.73 3.02
C SER A 186 5.96 5.25 2.79
N LEU A 187 5.74 6.17 1.86
CA LEU A 187 4.40 6.72 1.61
C LEU A 187 3.37 5.61 1.28
N GLY A 188 3.80 4.59 0.55
CA GLY A 188 2.93 3.46 0.23
C GLY A 188 2.46 2.72 1.47
N GLU A 189 3.36 2.46 2.43
CA GLU A 189 3.03 1.81 3.71
C GLU A 189 2.07 2.66 4.53
N PHE A 190 2.20 3.98 4.50
CA PHE A 190 1.30 4.89 5.20
C PHE A 190 -0.09 4.94 4.57
N LEU A 191 -0.16 4.92 3.23
CA LEU A 191 -1.42 4.78 2.51
C LEU A 191 -2.09 3.43 2.83
N ALA A 192 -1.32 2.34 2.85
CA ALA A 192 -1.81 1.02 3.22
C ALA A 192 -2.34 0.99 4.66
N LEU A 193 -1.65 1.64 5.60
CA LEU A 193 -2.08 1.71 6.99
C LEU A 193 -3.41 2.48 7.13
N ALA A 194 -3.59 3.58 6.41
CA ALA A 194 -4.84 4.35 6.44
C ALA A 194 -6.03 3.48 6.00
N VAL A 195 -5.89 2.75 4.88
CA VAL A 195 -6.95 1.86 4.39
C VAL A 195 -7.15 0.65 5.29
N ALA A 196 -6.09 0.11 5.89
CA ALA A 196 -6.19 -0.98 6.85
C ALA A 196 -6.97 -0.57 8.12
N LEU A 197 -6.76 0.65 8.62
CA LEU A 197 -7.51 1.21 9.74
C LEU A 197 -8.98 1.46 9.38
N GLU A 198 -9.25 1.94 8.16
CA GLU A 198 -10.62 2.10 7.65
C GLU A 198 -11.36 0.76 7.60
N ASP A 199 -10.76 -0.27 7.00
CA ASP A 199 -11.32 -1.62 6.92
C ASP A 199 -11.57 -2.22 8.32
N LEU A 200 -10.60 -2.09 9.23
CA LEU A 200 -10.75 -2.50 10.62
C LEU A 200 -11.94 -1.79 11.29
N GLY A 201 -12.01 -0.47 11.15
CA GLY A 201 -13.06 0.34 11.73
C GLY A 201 -14.46 -0.06 11.27
N GLN A 202 -14.59 -0.31 9.95
CA GLN A 202 -15.86 -0.75 9.35
C GLN A 202 -16.25 -2.16 9.79
N LYS A 203 -15.32 -3.13 9.77
CA LYS A 203 -15.61 -4.53 10.09
C LYS A 203 -15.87 -4.78 11.57
N THR A 204 -15.23 -4.02 12.44
CA THR A 204 -15.37 -4.18 13.91
C THR A 204 -16.28 -3.13 14.55
N ASN A 205 -16.89 -2.23 13.76
CA ASN A 205 -17.66 -1.08 14.25
C ASN A 205 -16.86 -0.24 15.28
N ASN A 206 -15.58 -0.02 15.01
CA ASN A 206 -14.68 0.75 15.84
C ASN A 206 -14.55 2.20 15.35
N PRO A 207 -15.23 3.18 15.98
CA PRO A 207 -15.21 4.57 15.53
C PRO A 207 -13.82 5.21 15.66
N ASP A 208 -13.02 4.81 16.62
CA ASP A 208 -11.69 5.38 16.81
C ASP A 208 -10.74 4.95 15.67
N ALA A 209 -10.85 3.70 15.21
CA ALA A 209 -10.10 3.25 14.04
C ALA A 209 -10.47 4.04 12.77
N LEU A 210 -11.76 4.43 12.60
CA LEU A 210 -12.19 5.26 11.49
C LEU A 210 -11.64 6.69 11.60
N ILE A 211 -11.57 7.26 12.79
CA ILE A 211 -10.97 8.58 13.03
C ILE A 211 -9.46 8.53 12.74
N LEU A 212 -8.77 7.48 13.20
CA LEU A 212 -7.36 7.28 12.91
C LEU A 212 -7.09 7.15 11.41
N ALA A 213 -7.94 6.42 10.69
CA ALA A 213 -7.85 6.27 9.23
C ALA A 213 -7.99 7.62 8.51
N GLU A 214 -9.04 8.36 8.80
CA GLU A 214 -9.33 9.66 8.18
C GLU A 214 -8.23 10.70 8.46
N THR A 215 -7.77 10.76 9.69
CA THR A 215 -6.70 11.70 10.08
C THR A 215 -5.35 11.30 9.49
N LEU A 216 -5.07 10.00 9.31
CA LEU A 216 -3.87 9.54 8.63
C LEU A 216 -3.93 9.83 7.12
N ASP A 217 -5.09 9.69 6.49
CA ASP A 217 -5.27 10.04 5.08
C ASP A 217 -5.02 11.56 4.87
N LYS A 218 -5.54 12.41 5.76
CA LYS A 218 -5.23 13.84 5.78
C LYS A 218 -3.73 14.11 5.94
N ALA A 219 -3.05 13.39 6.85
CA ALA A 219 -1.61 13.51 7.06
C ALA A 219 -0.80 13.08 5.82
N ASN A 220 -1.22 12.03 5.12
CA ASN A 220 -0.64 11.61 3.85
C ASN A 220 -0.78 12.69 2.77
N GLY A 221 -1.93 13.38 2.71
CA GLY A 221 -2.14 14.54 1.86
C GLY A 221 -1.15 15.67 2.19
N MET A 222 -1.03 16.05 3.47
CA MET A 222 -0.06 17.08 3.91
C MET A 222 1.38 16.69 3.61
N TYR A 223 1.72 15.41 3.74
CA TYR A 223 3.04 14.86 3.39
C TYR A 223 3.36 15.10 1.90
N LEU A 224 2.41 14.84 1.02
CA LEU A 224 2.54 15.04 -0.43
C LEU A 224 2.60 16.53 -0.79
N ASP A 225 1.69 17.32 -0.27
CA ASP A 225 1.58 18.76 -0.57
C ASP A 225 2.85 19.54 -0.16
N ASN A 226 3.48 19.08 0.93
CA ASN A 226 4.72 19.68 1.45
C ASN A 226 6.00 18.99 0.94
N ALA A 227 5.89 18.06 -0.04
CA ALA A 227 7.02 17.36 -0.66
C ALA A 227 7.97 16.71 0.36
N LYS A 228 7.44 15.95 1.33
CA LYS A 228 8.21 15.33 2.41
C LYS A 228 8.73 13.91 2.08
N SER A 229 8.76 13.54 0.81
CA SER A 229 9.42 12.31 0.34
C SER A 229 10.95 12.40 0.53
N PRO A 230 11.61 11.26 0.80
CA PRO A 230 13.06 11.22 0.98
C PRO A 230 13.82 11.71 -0.25
N SER A 231 14.86 12.51 -0.02
CA SER A 231 15.84 12.87 -1.05
C SER A 231 16.78 11.72 -1.36
N SER A 232 17.39 11.73 -2.54
CA SER A 232 18.49 10.82 -2.87
C SER A 232 19.85 11.27 -2.34
N LYS A 233 19.94 12.51 -1.79
CA LYS A 233 21.19 13.12 -1.38
C LYS A 233 21.41 13.00 0.13
N VAL A 234 22.63 12.63 0.49
CA VAL A 234 23.10 12.57 1.89
C VAL A 234 23.02 13.95 2.54
N HIS A 235 22.69 14.01 3.81
CA HIS A 235 22.44 15.21 4.63
C HIS A 235 21.16 15.99 4.29
N GLU A 236 20.36 15.51 3.32
CA GLU A 236 19.00 15.99 3.09
C GLU A 236 17.99 15.06 3.79
N LEU A 237 16.71 15.36 3.63
CA LEU A 237 15.63 14.56 4.22
C LEU A 237 15.71 13.10 3.75
N ASP A 238 15.82 12.17 4.68
CA ASP A 238 15.76 10.74 4.41
C ASP A 238 14.46 10.11 4.95
N ASN A 239 14.32 8.79 4.86
CA ASN A 239 13.15 8.05 5.34
C ASN A 239 12.79 8.38 6.79
N ARG A 240 13.78 8.54 7.68
CA ARG A 240 13.58 8.85 9.11
C ARG A 240 12.95 10.22 9.31
N GLY A 241 13.42 11.22 8.54
CA GLY A 241 12.83 12.54 8.53
C GLY A 241 11.43 12.57 7.91
N SER A 242 11.19 11.76 6.88
CA SER A 242 9.86 11.58 6.29
C SER A 242 8.87 10.99 7.29
N HIS A 243 9.28 9.99 8.07
CA HIS A 243 8.48 9.44 9.17
C HIS A 243 8.19 10.46 10.27
N PHE A 244 9.17 11.31 10.59
CA PHE A 244 8.95 12.41 11.53
C PHE A 244 7.85 13.34 11.04
N TYR A 245 7.91 13.78 9.78
CA TYR A 245 6.88 14.66 9.22
C TYR A 245 5.51 14.00 9.20
N LEU A 246 5.43 12.73 8.84
CA LEU A 246 4.15 12.03 8.89
C LEU A 246 3.60 11.97 10.31
N ALA A 247 4.43 11.62 11.30
CA ALA A 247 4.00 11.56 12.70
C ALA A 247 3.50 12.92 13.19
N MET A 248 4.19 14.01 12.82
CA MET A 248 3.80 15.38 13.15
C MET A 248 2.46 15.74 12.51
N TYR A 249 2.31 15.52 11.19
CA TYR A 249 1.07 15.82 10.48
C TYR A 249 -0.10 14.99 10.98
N TRP A 250 0.13 13.72 11.30
CA TRP A 250 -0.93 12.88 11.86
C TRP A 250 -1.34 13.34 13.26
N ALA A 251 -0.38 13.69 14.12
CA ALA A 251 -0.68 14.26 15.43
C ALA A 251 -1.45 15.59 15.30
N GLN A 252 -1.09 16.45 14.35
CA GLN A 252 -1.81 17.69 14.05
C GLN A 252 -3.25 17.41 13.59
N ALA A 253 -3.43 16.49 12.65
CA ALA A 253 -4.76 16.12 12.16
C ALA A 253 -5.64 15.53 13.26
N LEU A 254 -5.06 14.73 14.18
CA LEU A 254 -5.74 14.20 15.36
C LEU A 254 -6.08 15.28 16.39
N ALA A 255 -5.24 16.29 16.54
CA ALA A 255 -5.48 17.43 17.41
C ALA A 255 -6.57 18.38 16.88
N GLU A 256 -6.79 18.41 15.56
CA GLU A 256 -7.80 19.26 14.91
C GLU A 256 -9.19 18.61 14.79
N GLN A 257 -9.29 17.27 14.81
CA GLN A 257 -10.56 16.59 14.68
C GLN A 257 -11.46 16.82 15.89
N ALA A 258 -12.77 16.89 15.67
CA ALA A 258 -13.79 17.14 16.71
C ALA A 258 -14.68 15.90 17.02
N LYS A 259 -14.41 14.76 16.37
CA LYS A 259 -15.24 13.55 16.48
C LYS A 259 -15.01 12.79 17.79
N ASN A 260 -13.77 12.85 18.32
CA ASN A 260 -13.40 12.25 19.60
C ASN A 260 -12.53 13.23 20.40
N PRO A 261 -13.10 13.92 21.42
CA PRO A 261 -12.39 14.89 22.25
C PRO A 261 -11.23 14.28 23.07
N GLU A 262 -11.31 13.01 23.42
CA GLU A 262 -10.26 12.31 24.17
C GLU A 262 -9.03 12.10 23.29
N LEU A 263 -9.21 11.59 22.08
CA LEU A 263 -8.13 11.49 21.10
C LEU A 263 -7.57 12.87 20.75
N GLN A 264 -8.42 13.87 20.57
CA GLN A 264 -8.00 15.25 20.34
C GLN A 264 -7.05 15.76 21.42
N ALA A 265 -7.48 15.66 22.68
CA ALA A 265 -6.69 16.13 23.82
C ALA A 265 -5.36 15.37 23.96
N LYS A 266 -5.38 14.05 23.74
CA LYS A 266 -4.20 13.20 23.81
C LYS A 266 -3.15 13.60 22.81
N PHE A 267 -3.53 13.92 21.56
CA PHE A 267 -2.59 14.24 20.48
C PHE A 267 -2.24 15.72 20.38
N ALA A 268 -3.03 16.63 20.98
CA ALA A 268 -2.75 18.06 20.94
C ALA A 268 -1.37 18.43 21.52
N LYS A 269 -1.01 17.82 22.66
CA LYS A 269 0.30 18.05 23.29
C LYS A 269 1.45 17.51 22.43
N LEU A 270 1.27 16.33 21.84
CA LEU A 270 2.28 15.75 20.96
C LEU A 270 2.46 16.60 19.70
N ALA A 271 1.35 17.03 19.07
CA ALA A 271 1.39 17.88 17.88
C ALA A 271 2.16 19.18 18.13
N GLN A 272 1.89 19.82 19.27
CA GLN A 272 2.61 21.02 19.69
C GLN A 272 4.11 20.74 19.86
N GLN A 273 4.46 19.71 20.64
CA GLN A 273 5.86 19.36 20.90
C GLN A 273 6.62 19.03 19.62
N LEU A 274 6.07 18.21 18.73
CA LEU A 274 6.74 17.87 17.47
C LEU A 274 6.92 19.08 16.56
N SER A 275 5.98 20.03 16.58
CA SER A 275 6.10 21.27 15.82
C SER A 275 7.16 22.23 16.40
N GLU A 276 7.24 22.34 17.73
CA GLU A 276 8.25 23.18 18.41
C GLU A 276 9.67 22.61 18.24
N ASP A 277 9.80 21.28 18.26
CA ASP A 277 11.08 20.57 18.18
C ASP A 277 11.53 20.23 16.74
N GLU A 278 10.75 20.60 15.70
CA GLU A 278 11.01 20.25 14.30
C GLU A 278 12.46 20.48 13.89
N GLY A 279 12.99 21.69 14.12
CA GLY A 279 14.34 22.05 13.74
C GLY A 279 15.41 21.20 14.43
N THR A 280 15.21 20.91 15.72
CA THR A 280 16.14 20.10 16.53
C THR A 280 16.11 18.62 16.06
N ILE A 281 14.93 18.09 15.83
CA ILE A 281 14.75 16.71 15.37
C ILE A 281 15.40 16.52 14.00
N LEU A 282 15.13 17.41 13.05
CA LEU A 282 15.73 17.34 11.71
C LEU A 282 17.25 17.46 11.74
N ALA A 283 17.79 18.36 12.57
CA ALA A 283 19.24 18.47 12.73
C ALA A 283 19.86 17.17 13.25
N GLN A 284 19.21 16.49 14.20
CA GLN A 284 19.68 15.19 14.72
C GLN A 284 19.57 14.08 13.66
N LEU A 285 18.47 14.03 12.91
CA LEU A 285 18.26 13.00 11.88
C LEU A 285 19.23 13.18 10.70
N ASN A 286 19.41 14.40 10.21
CA ASN A 286 20.32 14.70 9.11
C ASN A 286 21.79 14.60 9.53
N GLY A 287 22.10 14.97 10.77
CA GLY A 287 23.45 14.86 11.33
C GLY A 287 23.94 13.43 11.53
N ALA A 288 23.03 12.45 11.58
CA ALA A 288 23.35 11.03 11.68
C ALA A 288 23.75 10.39 10.32
N GLN A 289 23.75 11.17 9.24
CA GLN A 289 24.09 10.73 7.89
C GLN A 289 25.55 11.04 7.54
N GLY A 290 26.02 10.50 6.43
CA GLY A 290 27.35 10.77 5.87
C GLY A 290 28.45 9.83 6.37
N GLN A 291 28.09 8.82 7.15
CA GLN A 291 29.05 7.81 7.65
C GLN A 291 28.48 6.40 7.53
N ALA A 292 29.36 5.42 7.44
CA ALA A 292 28.99 4.02 7.41
C ALA A 292 28.29 3.60 8.72
N VAL A 293 27.26 2.77 8.59
CA VAL A 293 26.45 2.28 9.70
C VAL A 293 26.65 0.78 9.87
N ASP A 294 27.00 0.34 11.07
CA ASP A 294 27.04 -1.07 11.43
C ASP A 294 25.72 -1.46 12.12
N ILE A 295 24.94 -2.30 11.47
CA ILE A 295 23.70 -2.87 12.01
C ILE A 295 23.85 -4.34 12.44
N GLY A 296 25.06 -4.91 12.39
CA GLY A 296 25.34 -6.27 12.82
C GLY A 296 25.06 -7.36 11.78
N GLY A 297 24.61 -7.01 10.58
CA GLY A 297 24.35 -7.94 9.48
C GLY A 297 23.07 -7.57 8.70
N TYR A 298 22.95 -8.11 7.48
CA TYR A 298 21.82 -7.82 6.59
C TYR A 298 20.56 -8.63 6.91
N TYR A 299 20.73 -9.95 7.09
CA TYR A 299 19.59 -10.86 7.29
C TYR A 299 19.13 -10.97 8.74
N HIS A 300 20.05 -10.79 9.68
CA HIS A 300 19.79 -10.80 11.11
C HIS A 300 20.51 -9.64 11.77
N PRO A 301 19.98 -8.40 11.61
CA PRO A 301 20.60 -7.24 12.20
C PRO A 301 20.59 -7.31 13.72
N ASP A 302 21.64 -6.81 14.35
CA ASP A 302 21.65 -6.61 15.79
C ASP A 302 20.60 -5.58 16.18
N ARG A 303 19.69 -5.94 17.09
CA ARG A 303 18.53 -5.12 17.47
C ARG A 303 18.94 -3.75 18.02
N GLU A 304 19.95 -3.70 18.88
CA GLU A 304 20.36 -2.43 19.51
C GLU A 304 21.07 -1.52 18.52
N LYS A 305 21.94 -2.09 17.66
CA LYS A 305 22.59 -1.35 16.60
C LYS A 305 21.57 -0.79 15.59
N ALA A 306 20.59 -1.61 15.18
CA ALA A 306 19.52 -1.17 14.28
C ALA A 306 18.68 -0.07 14.91
N ILE A 307 18.29 -0.17 16.19
CA ILE A 307 17.54 0.89 16.89
C ILE A 307 18.34 2.18 16.91
N ARG A 308 19.63 2.17 17.25
CA ARG A 308 20.46 3.36 17.25
C ARG A 308 20.55 4.02 15.87
N ALA A 309 20.71 3.20 14.84
CA ALA A 309 20.81 3.68 13.46
C ALA A 309 19.47 4.26 12.93
N MET A 310 18.36 3.62 13.26
CA MET A 310 17.03 4.00 12.76
C MET A 310 16.36 5.10 13.59
N ARG A 311 16.75 5.28 14.86
CA ARG A 311 16.17 6.27 15.79
C ARG A 311 17.23 7.17 16.41
N PRO A 312 17.99 7.92 15.60
CA PRO A 312 19.11 8.73 16.11
C PRO A 312 18.65 10.00 16.84
N SER A 313 17.38 10.42 16.71
CA SER A 313 16.85 11.57 17.43
C SER A 313 16.23 11.15 18.77
N GLY A 314 16.93 11.48 19.86
CA GLY A 314 16.40 11.27 21.21
C GLY A 314 15.19 12.16 21.51
N VAL A 315 15.14 13.37 20.97
CA VAL A 315 13.99 14.29 21.15
C VAL A 315 12.75 13.70 20.54
N PHE A 316 12.82 13.22 19.28
CA PHE A 316 11.69 12.55 18.62
C PHE A 316 11.28 11.26 19.35
N GLY A 317 12.27 10.44 19.73
CA GLY A 317 12.00 9.22 20.49
C GLY A 317 11.25 9.48 21.80
N ASN A 318 11.68 10.46 22.58
CA ASN A 318 11.04 10.81 23.84
C ASN A 318 9.63 11.38 23.64
N ALA A 319 9.40 12.17 22.60
CA ALA A 319 8.09 12.70 22.28
C ALA A 319 7.09 11.56 21.99
N ILE A 320 7.48 10.55 21.18
CA ILE A 320 6.64 9.39 20.90
C ILE A 320 6.45 8.51 22.13
N GLU A 321 7.51 8.26 22.92
CA GLU A 321 7.40 7.45 24.15
C GLU A 321 6.45 8.08 25.18
N SER A 322 6.31 9.42 25.21
CA SER A 322 5.38 10.09 26.12
C SER A 322 3.92 9.67 25.93
N LEU A 323 3.54 9.20 24.73
CA LEU A 323 2.20 8.69 24.47
C LEU A 323 1.89 7.38 25.21
N LYS A 324 2.91 6.55 25.49
CA LYS A 324 2.73 5.24 26.15
C LYS A 324 2.26 5.40 27.60
N TYR A 325 2.68 6.45 28.27
CA TYR A 325 2.34 6.69 29.67
C TYR A 325 0.96 7.34 29.90
N VAL A 326 0.28 7.71 28.82
CA VAL A 326 -1.09 8.28 28.89
C VAL A 326 -2.17 7.17 28.81
N THR A 327 -1.76 5.94 28.48
CA THR A 327 -2.66 4.80 28.37
C THR A 327 -2.32 3.72 29.40
N GLU A 328 -2.81 3.85 30.62
CA GLU A 328 -3.17 2.66 31.39
C GLU A 328 -4.46 2.07 30.80
N PHE A 329 -4.38 1.47 29.64
CA PHE A 329 -5.35 0.47 29.23
C PHE A 329 -4.91 -0.84 29.88
N ASN A 330 -5.68 -1.31 30.84
CA ASN A 330 -5.68 -2.68 31.31
C ASN A 330 -5.95 -3.59 30.11
N LEU A 331 -4.90 -4.00 29.42
CA LEU A 331 -4.97 -5.20 28.60
C LEU A 331 -5.09 -6.35 29.60
N PRO A 332 -6.08 -7.24 29.45
CA PRO A 332 -6.12 -8.44 30.28
C PRO A 332 -4.79 -9.18 30.06
N ASP A 333 -4.16 -9.55 31.19
CA ASP A 333 -2.93 -10.32 31.20
C ASP A 333 -3.07 -11.54 30.28
N SER A 334 -2.23 -11.59 29.25
CA SER A 334 -2.09 -12.76 28.38
C SER A 334 -1.18 -13.82 29.03
N ASP A 335 -1.36 -14.09 30.29
CA ASP A 335 -0.75 -15.20 31.00
C ASP A 335 -1.78 -16.33 31.15
N ASP A 336 -2.09 -17.01 30.07
CA ASP A 336 -2.55 -18.39 30.13
C ASP A 336 -2.03 -19.19 28.92
N THR A 337 -0.71 -19.38 28.90
CA THR A 337 -0.07 -20.43 28.12
C THR A 337 0.43 -21.55 29.02
N SER A 338 -0.49 -22.13 29.80
CA SER A 338 -0.24 -23.42 30.39
C SER A 338 -1.28 -24.42 29.94
N ASN A 339 -0.84 -25.41 29.21
CA ASN A 339 -1.50 -26.70 28.96
C ASN A 339 -2.29 -26.85 27.65
N THR A 340 -1.64 -27.38 26.64
CA THR A 340 -1.96 -28.72 26.10
C THR A 340 -0.98 -29.09 24.98
N ARG A 341 0.18 -29.61 25.35
CA ARG A 341 0.82 -30.65 24.54
C ARG A 341 0.29 -31.95 25.12
N ASP A 342 -0.59 -32.60 24.36
CA ASP A 342 -0.64 -34.05 24.20
C ASP A 342 -1.93 -34.45 23.46
N ARG A 343 -1.70 -35.24 22.43
CA ARG A 343 -2.58 -36.18 21.73
C ARG A 343 -3.10 -35.80 20.34
N VAL A 344 -2.45 -36.58 19.50
CA VAL A 344 -2.78 -37.17 18.19
C VAL A 344 -2.45 -36.30 16.99
#